data_c5d84997d6e2b65fa379308d6361aaba
#
_entry.id   c5d84997d6e2b65fa379308d6361aaba
#
_cell.length_a   1.000
_cell.length_b   1.000
_cell.length_c   1.000
_cell.angle_alpha   90.00
_cell.angle_beta   90.00
_cell.angle_gamma   90.00
#
_symmetry.space_group_name_H-M   'P 1'
#
loop_
_entity.id
_entity.type
_entity.pdbx_description
1 polymer ?
#
loop_
_entity_poly.entity_id
_entity_poly.type
_entity_poly.pdbx_seq_one_letter_code
_entity_poly.pdbx_strand_id
1 'polypeptide(L)'
;MKSWYIYFVAMMAICGLGCNRTASKKQVMQIGPADAQCLNFDTLGTTMRMNMIQNHYPLDTKNVYAILLNPKRKLLIFGGDWTLQKWENGSWMGAKMNGMYGFGDVGMQLNFAPDYYCFSYPVSCYKITSGKYRIIQSFHDGREEITVSAEFWIDK
;
A
#
# COMPACT_ATOMS: atom_id res chain seq x y z
N MET A 1 -11.86 70.41 14.01
CA MET A 1 -11.70 69.40 12.98
C MET A 1 -10.49 68.59 13.30
N LYS A 2 -10.62 67.58 14.08
CA LYS A 2 -9.50 66.66 14.38
C LYS A 2 -10.08 65.34 14.88
N SER A 3 -9.56 64.26 14.32
CA SER A 3 -9.44 62.92 14.96
C SER A 3 -10.75 62.08 15.07
N TRP A 4 -11.11 61.42 13.95
CA TRP A 4 -12.06 60.31 13.94
C TRP A 4 -11.62 59.15 13.01
N TYR A 5 -10.33 58.98 12.79
CA TYR A 5 -9.79 57.97 11.86
C TYR A 5 -8.98 56.84 12.52
N ILE A 6 -9.05 56.65 13.84
CA ILE A 6 -8.16 55.66 14.53
C ILE A 6 -8.91 54.44 15.06
N TYR A 7 -10.22 54.33 14.91
CA TYR A 7 -10.97 53.16 15.48
C TYR A 7 -11.49 52.12 14.47
N PHE A 8 -11.04 52.13 13.23
CA PHE A 8 -11.56 51.18 12.23
C PHE A 8 -10.55 50.14 11.77
N VAL A 9 -9.37 50.01 12.38
CA VAL A 9 -8.35 49.04 11.93
C VAL A 9 -8.16 47.89 12.94
N ALA A 10 -8.89 47.83 14.04
CA ALA A 10 -8.65 46.80 15.07
C ALA A 10 -9.70 45.67 15.13
N MET A 11 -10.52 45.45 14.09
CA MET A 11 -11.59 44.45 14.17
C MET A 11 -11.66 43.49 12.97
N MET A 12 -10.53 43.15 12.35
CA MET A 12 -10.47 42.13 11.30
C MET A 12 -9.33 41.12 11.52
N ALA A 13 -9.09 40.69 12.74
CA ALA A 13 -8.04 39.72 13.03
C ALA A 13 -8.48 38.52 13.88
N ILE A 14 -9.78 38.16 13.87
CA ILE A 14 -10.23 36.96 14.59
C ILE A 14 -11.30 36.24 13.74
N CYS A 15 -10.92 35.66 12.62
CA CYS A 15 -11.68 34.59 11.96
C CYS A 15 -10.77 33.76 11.08
N GLY A 16 -9.67 33.26 11.65
CA GLY A 16 -8.72 32.38 10.99
C GLY A 16 -8.43 31.13 11.78
N LEU A 17 -9.39 30.64 12.60
CA LEU A 17 -9.35 29.26 13.11
C LEU A 17 -9.85 28.37 11.97
N GLY A 18 -8.99 28.20 10.98
CA GLY A 18 -9.12 27.19 9.97
C GLY A 18 -9.21 25.84 10.67
N CYS A 19 -10.35 25.17 10.51
CA CYS A 19 -10.48 23.75 10.74
C CYS A 19 -9.33 23.05 10.04
N ASN A 20 -8.30 22.70 10.77
CA ASN A 20 -7.39 21.64 10.38
C ASN A 20 -8.20 20.33 10.37
N ARG A 21 -8.96 20.14 9.31
CA ARG A 21 -9.34 18.80 8.90
C ARG A 21 -8.01 18.08 8.64
N THR A 22 -7.55 17.36 9.62
CA THR A 22 -6.59 16.29 9.44
C THR A 22 -7.23 15.38 8.40
N ALA A 23 -6.95 15.66 7.13
CA ALA A 23 -7.23 14.75 6.05
C ALA A 23 -6.52 13.46 6.46
N SER A 24 -7.30 12.47 6.87
CA SER A 24 -6.82 11.10 6.99
C SER A 24 -6.07 10.84 5.69
N LYS A 25 -4.75 10.79 5.75
CA LYS A 25 -3.93 10.42 4.60
C LYS A 25 -4.37 9.00 4.28
N LYS A 26 -5.28 8.86 3.31
CA LYS A 26 -5.53 7.59 2.65
C LYS A 26 -4.15 7.08 2.26
N GLN A 27 -3.71 6.03 2.91
CA GLN A 27 -2.46 5.38 2.59
C GLN A 27 -2.70 4.65 1.28
N VAL A 28 -2.57 5.39 0.19
CA VAL A 28 -2.64 4.85 -1.15
C VAL A 28 -1.40 3.97 -1.30
N MET A 29 -1.62 2.72 -1.63
CA MET A 29 -0.57 1.82 -2.06
C MET A 29 0.23 2.53 -3.17
N GLN A 30 1.47 2.93 -2.87
CA GLN A 30 2.30 3.61 -3.85
C GLN A 30 2.70 2.60 -4.93
N ILE A 31 2.05 2.68 -6.08
CA ILE A 31 2.54 2.09 -7.30
C ILE A 31 3.57 3.09 -7.83
N GLY A 32 4.81 2.92 -7.46
CA GLY A 32 5.89 3.74 -7.98
C GLY A 32 6.32 3.29 -9.38
N PRO A 33 6.91 4.16 -10.19
CA PRO A 33 7.82 3.71 -11.24
C PRO A 33 8.87 2.84 -10.55
N ALA A 34 9.33 1.80 -11.24
CA ALA A 34 10.26 0.81 -10.72
C ALA A 34 11.30 1.44 -9.80
N ASP A 35 11.12 1.26 -8.52
CA ASP A 35 12.12 1.65 -7.56
C ASP A 35 13.40 0.89 -7.91
N ALA A 36 14.54 1.52 -7.78
CA ALA A 36 15.83 0.91 -8.14
C ALA A 36 16.02 -0.48 -7.50
N GLN A 37 15.34 -0.73 -6.37
CA GLN A 37 15.31 -2.02 -5.68
C GLN A 37 14.57 -3.12 -6.47
N CYS A 38 13.64 -2.79 -7.35
CA CYS A 38 12.92 -3.76 -8.17
C CYS A 38 13.66 -4.14 -9.45
N LEU A 39 14.67 -3.37 -9.87
CA LEU A 39 15.37 -3.55 -11.13
C LEU A 39 16.28 -4.78 -11.20
N ASN A 40 16.61 -5.38 -10.06
CA ASN A 40 17.51 -6.54 -9.98
C ASN A 40 16.78 -7.88 -9.97
N PHE A 41 15.47 -7.90 -10.18
CA PHE A 41 14.72 -9.14 -10.24
C PHE A 41 14.84 -9.79 -11.61
N ASP A 42 15.14 -11.09 -11.61
CA ASP A 42 15.04 -11.91 -12.82
C ASP A 42 13.57 -11.99 -13.27
N THR A 43 13.25 -11.26 -14.33
CA THR A 43 11.92 -11.23 -14.93
C THR A 43 11.66 -12.42 -15.85
N LEU A 44 12.63 -13.34 -16.00
CA LEU A 44 12.48 -14.53 -16.83
C LEU A 44 11.42 -15.46 -16.24
N GLY A 45 10.37 -15.70 -16.98
CA GLY A 45 9.27 -16.57 -16.61
C GLY A 45 8.06 -16.35 -17.52
N THR A 46 7.23 -17.36 -17.64
CA THR A 46 6.05 -17.34 -18.54
C THR A 46 4.75 -17.11 -17.80
N THR A 47 4.76 -17.24 -16.47
CA THR A 47 3.58 -17.12 -15.60
C THR A 47 3.62 -15.89 -14.72
N MET A 48 2.46 -15.31 -14.48
CA MET A 48 2.31 -14.24 -13.52
C MET A 48 2.59 -14.77 -12.12
N ARG A 49 3.42 -14.06 -11.36
CA ARG A 49 3.78 -14.40 -9.99
C ARG A 49 4.19 -13.17 -9.20
N MET A 50 4.02 -13.24 -7.90
CA MET A 50 4.47 -12.20 -6.97
C MET A 50 5.65 -12.73 -6.15
N ASN A 51 6.69 -11.93 -6.01
CA ASN A 51 7.86 -12.23 -5.19
C ASN A 51 8.09 -11.08 -4.22
N MET A 52 8.52 -11.37 -3.01
CA MET A 52 8.99 -10.32 -2.09
C MET A 52 10.35 -9.81 -2.56
N ILE A 53 10.61 -8.52 -2.39
CA ILE A 53 11.92 -7.91 -2.67
C ILE A 53 12.95 -8.36 -1.63
N GLN A 54 12.50 -8.55 -0.39
CA GLN A 54 13.29 -9.12 0.70
C GLN A 54 12.52 -10.27 1.32
N ASN A 55 13.21 -11.32 1.70
CA ASN A 55 12.60 -12.47 2.36
C ASN A 55 12.50 -12.27 3.88
N HIS A 56 13.28 -11.35 4.45
CA HIS A 56 13.36 -11.06 5.88
C HIS A 56 13.24 -9.58 6.16
N TYR A 57 12.41 -9.21 7.12
CA TYR A 57 12.17 -7.84 7.56
C TYR A 57 12.27 -7.76 9.09
N PRO A 58 12.76 -6.65 9.64
CA PRO A 58 12.79 -6.44 11.09
C PRO A 58 11.38 -6.24 11.66
N LEU A 59 11.22 -6.49 12.96
CA LEU A 59 9.93 -6.44 13.65
C LEU A 59 9.25 -5.06 13.60
N ASP A 60 10.02 -4.00 13.51
CA ASP A 60 9.54 -2.60 13.47
C ASP A 60 9.29 -2.10 12.04
N THR A 61 9.35 -2.99 11.04
CA THR A 61 9.09 -2.62 9.65
C THR A 61 7.71 -2.00 9.47
N LYS A 62 7.62 -0.94 8.71
CA LYS A 62 6.35 -0.26 8.41
C LYS A 62 5.70 -0.78 7.13
N ASN A 63 6.54 -1.09 6.16
CA ASN A 63 6.12 -1.57 4.85
C ASN A 63 6.98 -2.74 4.43
N VAL A 64 6.38 -3.65 3.69
CA VAL A 64 7.09 -4.69 2.95
C VAL A 64 6.86 -4.49 1.46
N TYR A 65 7.79 -4.94 0.64
CA TYR A 65 7.76 -4.65 -0.80
C TYR A 65 7.74 -5.95 -1.60
N ALA A 66 6.89 -5.98 -2.61
CA ALA A 66 6.81 -7.10 -3.53
C ALA A 66 6.81 -6.63 -4.98
N ILE A 67 7.29 -7.50 -5.85
CA ILE A 67 7.23 -7.34 -7.29
C ILE A 67 6.26 -8.37 -7.87
N LEU A 68 5.27 -7.89 -8.63
CA LEU A 68 4.42 -8.71 -9.46
C LEU A 68 5.04 -8.79 -10.86
N LEU A 69 5.43 -9.97 -11.28
CA LEU A 69 5.90 -10.23 -12.64
C LEU A 69 4.72 -10.50 -13.56
N ASN A 70 4.64 -9.76 -14.65
CA ASN A 70 3.58 -9.80 -15.65
C ASN A 70 4.16 -10.05 -17.07
N PRO A 71 4.77 -11.23 -17.30
CA PRO A 71 5.55 -11.50 -18.51
C PRO A 71 4.73 -11.44 -19.80
N LYS A 72 3.42 -11.61 -19.71
CA LYS A 72 2.50 -11.48 -20.84
C LYS A 72 1.97 -10.06 -21.04
N ARG A 73 2.43 -9.11 -20.23
CA ARG A 73 2.02 -7.70 -20.28
C ARG A 73 0.50 -7.52 -20.30
N LYS A 74 -0.22 -8.32 -19.47
CA LYS A 74 -1.65 -8.18 -19.32
C LYS A 74 -1.98 -6.82 -18.72
N LEU A 75 -3.01 -6.16 -19.21
CA LEU A 75 -3.57 -4.97 -18.58
C LEU A 75 -4.35 -5.39 -17.34
N LEU A 76 -3.86 -5.01 -16.17
CA LEU A 76 -4.41 -5.48 -14.90
C LEU A 76 -5.23 -4.38 -14.23
N ILE A 77 -6.40 -4.78 -13.74
CA ILE A 77 -7.23 -4.00 -12.83
C ILE A 77 -7.10 -4.63 -11.45
N PHE A 78 -6.88 -3.83 -10.42
CA PHE A 78 -6.74 -4.29 -9.04
C PHE A 78 -7.27 -3.24 -8.07
N GLY A 79 -7.71 -3.67 -6.91
CA GLY A 79 -8.12 -2.81 -5.82
C GLY A 79 -6.96 -2.46 -4.87
N GLY A 80 -7.25 -1.63 -3.87
CA GLY A 80 -6.34 -1.37 -2.76
C GLY A 80 -6.37 -2.48 -1.71
N ASP A 81 -7.23 -3.46 -1.85
CA ASP A 81 -7.43 -4.58 -0.94
C ASP A 81 -6.40 -5.68 -1.17
N TRP A 82 -5.86 -6.15 -0.09
CA TRP A 82 -4.94 -7.27 -0.02
C TRP A 82 -5.06 -7.93 1.35
N THR A 83 -4.65 -9.17 1.48
CA THR A 83 -4.74 -9.93 2.71
C THR A 83 -3.34 -10.27 3.23
N LEU A 84 -3.13 -10.00 4.53
CA LEU A 84 -1.95 -10.49 5.25
C LEU A 84 -2.35 -11.71 6.06
N GLN A 85 -1.60 -12.79 5.90
CA GLN A 85 -1.75 -14.01 6.69
C GLN A 85 -0.45 -14.33 7.40
N LYS A 86 -0.56 -14.92 8.58
CA LYS A 86 0.55 -15.44 9.37
C LYS A 86 0.47 -16.96 9.44
N TRP A 87 1.60 -17.63 9.35
CA TRP A 87 1.68 -19.07 9.55
C TRP A 87 1.67 -19.39 11.03
N GLU A 88 0.63 -20.04 11.52
CA GLU A 88 0.44 -20.42 12.91
C GLU A 88 -0.16 -21.83 13.00
N ASN A 89 0.40 -22.67 13.87
CA ASN A 89 -0.11 -24.02 14.14
C ASN A 89 -0.33 -24.89 12.89
N GLY A 90 0.57 -24.76 11.90
CA GLY A 90 0.49 -25.56 10.67
C GLY A 90 -0.49 -25.04 9.62
N SER A 91 -1.06 -23.84 9.80
CA SER A 91 -2.01 -23.23 8.86
C SER A 91 -1.80 -21.72 8.69
N TRP A 92 -2.33 -21.19 7.58
CA TRP A 92 -2.35 -19.76 7.31
C TRP A 92 -3.58 -19.12 7.97
N MET A 93 -3.34 -18.19 8.90
CA MET A 93 -4.38 -17.46 9.62
C MET A 93 -4.33 -15.97 9.24
N GLY A 94 -5.50 -15.35 9.12
CA GLY A 94 -5.57 -13.90 8.88
C GLY A 94 -4.85 -13.12 9.98
N ALA A 95 -3.93 -12.26 9.61
CA ALA A 95 -3.24 -11.39 10.56
C ALA A 95 -4.22 -10.39 11.19
N LYS A 96 -4.11 -10.15 12.50
CA LYS A 96 -4.98 -9.22 13.22
C LYS A 96 -4.63 -7.78 12.89
N MET A 97 -5.62 -6.98 12.52
CA MET A 97 -5.42 -5.55 12.26
C MET A 97 -5.35 -4.73 13.56
N ASN A 98 -4.66 -3.60 13.50
CA ASN A 98 -4.63 -2.57 14.52
C ASN A 98 -5.82 -1.61 14.33
N GLY A 99 -6.98 -1.92 14.90
CA GLY A 99 -8.19 -1.10 14.75
C GLY A 99 -8.97 -1.38 13.46
N MET A 100 -9.90 -0.48 13.11
CA MET A 100 -10.66 -0.57 11.86
C MET A 100 -9.90 0.14 10.73
N TYR A 101 -9.30 -0.64 9.85
CA TYR A 101 -8.79 -0.16 8.56
C TYR A 101 -9.73 -0.67 7.47
N GLY A 102 -10.20 0.24 6.63
CA GLY A 102 -10.91 -0.09 5.39
C GLY A 102 -10.01 0.19 4.19
N PHE A 103 -9.94 -0.73 3.27
CA PHE A 103 -9.41 -0.45 1.94
C PHE A 103 -10.52 0.25 1.15
N GLY A 104 -10.15 1.28 0.37
CA GLY A 104 -11.15 1.93 -0.48
C GLY A 104 -11.47 1.07 -1.69
N ASP A 105 -12.74 0.94 -2.05
CA ASP A 105 -13.23 0.21 -3.23
C ASP A 105 -12.89 0.95 -4.55
N VAL A 106 -11.66 1.40 -4.69
CA VAL A 106 -11.21 2.09 -5.90
C VAL A 106 -10.39 1.12 -6.73
N GLY A 107 -10.97 0.68 -7.85
CA GLY A 107 -10.24 -0.05 -8.88
C GLY A 107 -9.12 0.84 -9.45
N MET A 108 -7.94 0.31 -9.54
CA MET A 108 -6.77 0.96 -10.15
C MET A 108 -6.40 0.22 -11.43
N GLN A 109 -6.17 0.99 -12.48
CA GLN A 109 -5.68 0.47 -13.74
C GLN A 109 -4.61 1.42 -14.27
N LEU A 110 -3.49 0.88 -14.69
CA LEU A 110 -2.49 1.67 -15.40
C LEU A 110 -2.86 1.83 -16.86
N ASN A 111 -2.50 2.95 -17.48
CA ASN A 111 -2.73 3.21 -18.92
C ASN A 111 -1.84 2.35 -19.85
N PHE A 112 -1.00 1.52 -19.27
CA PHE A 112 -0.08 0.62 -19.97
C PHE A 112 0.10 -0.67 -19.17
N ALA A 113 0.53 -1.73 -19.83
CA ALA A 113 0.74 -3.03 -19.23
C ALA A 113 2.26 -3.32 -19.16
N PRO A 114 2.92 -2.95 -18.05
CA PRO A 114 4.33 -3.27 -17.86
C PRO A 114 4.54 -4.76 -17.64
N ASP A 115 5.76 -5.23 -17.82
CA ASP A 115 6.17 -6.60 -17.54
C ASP A 115 6.34 -6.88 -16.04
N TYR A 116 6.36 -5.83 -15.22
CA TYR A 116 6.32 -5.97 -13.76
C TYR A 116 5.68 -4.74 -13.08
N TYR A 117 5.20 -4.94 -11.85
CA TYR A 117 4.69 -3.91 -10.94
C TYR A 117 5.39 -4.02 -9.59
N CYS A 118 5.71 -2.89 -8.96
CA CYS A 118 6.21 -2.86 -7.59
C CYS A 118 5.12 -2.38 -6.65
N PHE A 119 4.92 -3.12 -5.57
CA PHE A 119 3.93 -2.83 -4.54
C PHE A 119 4.59 -2.58 -3.19
N SER A 120 4.04 -1.63 -2.44
CA SER A 120 4.36 -1.36 -1.05
C SER A 120 3.15 -1.70 -0.18
N TYR A 121 3.30 -2.64 0.73
CA TYR A 121 2.24 -3.10 1.62
C TYR A 121 2.47 -2.57 3.04
N PRO A 122 1.58 -1.72 3.59
CA PRO A 122 1.72 -1.12 4.92
C PRO A 122 1.37 -2.13 6.01
N VAL A 123 2.30 -3.00 6.36
CA VAL A 123 2.11 -4.02 7.41
C VAL A 123 1.98 -3.42 8.80
N SER A 124 2.36 -2.16 9.02
CA SER A 124 2.13 -1.44 10.27
C SER A 124 0.65 -1.29 10.65
N CYS A 125 -0.27 -1.52 9.70
CA CYS A 125 -1.72 -1.61 9.96
C CYS A 125 -2.12 -2.88 10.73
N TYR A 126 -1.21 -3.83 10.89
CA TYR A 126 -1.45 -5.11 11.55
C TYR A 126 -0.67 -5.23 12.86
N LYS A 127 -1.13 -6.12 13.74
CA LYS A 127 -0.39 -6.54 14.94
C LYS A 127 0.70 -7.52 14.54
N ILE A 128 1.85 -6.99 14.15
CA ILE A 128 2.99 -7.79 13.69
C ILE A 128 3.75 -8.37 14.88
N THR A 129 4.09 -9.64 14.77
CA THR A 129 5.01 -10.36 15.67
C THR A 129 5.98 -11.16 14.82
N SER A 130 7.06 -11.65 15.40
CA SER A 130 8.00 -12.49 14.63
C SER A 130 7.33 -13.75 14.08
N GLY A 131 7.74 -14.18 12.89
CA GLY A 131 7.19 -15.36 12.24
C GLY A 131 7.08 -15.26 10.73
N LYS A 132 6.50 -16.29 10.13
CA LYS A 132 6.31 -16.40 8.68
C LYS A 132 4.96 -15.78 8.28
N TYR A 133 4.98 -14.96 7.25
CA TYR A 133 3.83 -14.26 6.70
C TYR A 133 3.70 -14.48 5.20
N ARG A 134 2.50 -14.24 4.67
CA ARG A 134 2.28 -14.08 3.23
C ARG A 134 1.30 -12.94 2.94
N ILE A 135 1.54 -12.27 1.83
CA ILE A 135 0.59 -11.35 1.21
C ILE A 135 -0.16 -12.11 0.13
N ILE A 136 -1.44 -11.84 0.02
CA ILE A 136 -2.31 -12.34 -1.05
C ILE A 136 -2.98 -11.13 -1.68
N GLN A 137 -2.98 -11.05 -3.01
CA GLN A 137 -3.68 -10.02 -3.76
C GLN A 137 -4.27 -10.59 -5.04
N SER A 138 -5.46 -10.09 -5.39
CA SER A 138 -6.16 -10.44 -6.62
C SER A 138 -6.04 -9.32 -7.66
N PHE A 139 -6.01 -9.73 -8.91
CA PHE A 139 -5.94 -8.89 -10.10
C PHE A 139 -6.96 -9.37 -11.12
N HIS A 140 -7.51 -8.46 -11.91
CA HIS A 140 -8.39 -8.77 -13.03
C HIS A 140 -7.72 -8.38 -14.34
N ASP A 141 -7.71 -9.26 -15.34
CA ASP A 141 -7.20 -8.93 -16.69
C ASP A 141 -8.32 -8.62 -17.69
N GLY A 142 -9.53 -8.36 -17.15
CA GLY A 142 -10.74 -8.13 -17.94
C GLY A 142 -11.51 -9.41 -18.30
N ARG A 143 -10.94 -10.59 -18.06
CA ARG A 143 -11.58 -11.90 -18.33
C ARG A 143 -11.65 -12.77 -17.09
N GLU A 144 -10.58 -12.83 -16.34
CA GLU A 144 -10.42 -13.72 -15.19
C GLU A 144 -9.81 -12.99 -14.01
N GLU A 145 -10.11 -13.48 -12.81
CA GLU A 145 -9.43 -13.10 -11.60
C GLU A 145 -8.17 -13.95 -11.44
N ILE A 146 -7.06 -13.28 -11.14
CA ILE A 146 -5.75 -13.89 -10.94
C ILE A 146 -5.31 -13.57 -9.52
N THR A 147 -5.30 -14.56 -8.65
CA THR A 147 -4.80 -14.40 -7.27
C THR A 147 -3.35 -14.86 -7.19
N VAL A 148 -2.51 -14.02 -6.62
CA VAL A 148 -1.09 -14.31 -6.37
C VAL A 148 -0.75 -14.13 -4.90
N SER A 149 0.33 -14.78 -4.45
CA SER A 149 0.83 -14.60 -3.09
C SER A 149 2.35 -14.59 -3.05
N ALA A 150 2.91 -13.93 -2.03
CA ALA A 150 4.33 -13.94 -1.75
C ALA A 150 4.59 -14.06 -0.24
N GLU A 151 5.57 -14.88 0.14
CA GLU A 151 5.88 -15.22 1.52
C GLU A 151 7.13 -14.48 1.99
N PHE A 152 7.18 -14.12 3.29
CA PHE A 152 8.31 -13.47 3.92
C PHE A 152 8.37 -13.77 5.41
N TRP A 153 9.46 -13.38 6.05
CA TRP A 153 9.66 -13.52 7.48
C TRP A 153 9.75 -12.15 8.15
N ILE A 154 9.18 -12.07 9.35
CA ILE A 154 9.45 -11.00 10.31
C ILE A 154 10.38 -11.60 11.37
N ASP A 155 11.56 -11.04 11.47
CA ASP A 155 12.57 -11.46 12.42
C ASP A 155 12.27 -10.91 13.84
N LYS A 156 12.99 -11.40 14.85
CA LYS A 156 12.87 -10.96 16.25
C LYS A 156 13.54 -9.61 16.47
#